data_e1d6acd2ede0ec7ccf30c6c7e4bd9207
#
_entry.id   e1d6acd2ede0ec7ccf30c6c7e4bd9207
#
_cell.length_a   1.000
_cell.length_b   1.000
_cell.length_c   1.000
_cell.angle_alpha   90.00
_cell.angle_beta   90.00
_cell.angle_gamma   90.00
#
_symmetry.space_group_name_H-M   'P 1'
#
loop_
_entity.id
_entity.type
_entity.pdbx_description
1 polymer ?
#
loop_
_entity_poly.entity_id
_entity_poly.type
_entity_poly.pdbx_seq_one_letter_code
_entity_poly.pdbx_strand_id
1 'polypeptide(L)'
;MNDNKQSYNIKSTPYYLPDGSNISIGEERIIAPEMLFYPEYIGREYLGFADMIMSSINKIDIDLKKNSYENIWLSGGNTAFKELKEKLVDELKNKLDKGIGINVYENEKIKPQHRCWVGGNIISILEIFKKMWVTRNDWNEKGSEIVHIKTI
;
A
#
# COMPACT_ATOMS: atom_id res chain seq x y z
N MET A 1 -15.40 8.24 -25.72
CA MET A 1 -15.45 6.98 -24.97
C MET A 1 -14.41 6.07 -25.60
N ASN A 2 -13.23 6.01 -25.03
CA ASN A 2 -12.15 5.16 -25.53
C ASN A 2 -12.31 3.76 -24.93
N ASP A 3 -12.74 2.83 -25.78
CA ASP A 3 -12.86 1.41 -25.46
C ASP A 3 -11.48 0.73 -25.39
N ASN A 4 -10.64 1.15 -24.46
CA ASN A 4 -9.46 0.38 -24.08
C ASN A 4 -9.80 -0.65 -22.97
N LYS A 5 -10.89 -1.40 -23.14
CA LYS A 5 -11.09 -2.63 -22.42
C LYS A 5 -10.14 -3.66 -22.98
N GLN A 6 -9.01 -3.88 -22.34
CA GLN A 6 -8.25 -5.11 -22.51
C GLN A 6 -9.19 -6.27 -22.12
N SER A 7 -9.76 -6.95 -23.10
CA SER A 7 -10.56 -8.15 -22.84
C SER A 7 -9.60 -9.27 -22.45
N TYR A 8 -9.56 -9.57 -21.17
CA TYR A 8 -8.86 -10.74 -20.67
C TYR A 8 -9.70 -11.97 -21.03
N ASN A 9 -9.24 -12.79 -21.97
CA ASN A 9 -9.93 -14.04 -22.32
C ASN A 9 -9.69 -15.07 -21.18
N ILE A 10 -10.34 -14.84 -20.03
CA ILE A 10 -10.12 -15.60 -18.80
C ILE A 10 -11.27 -16.56 -18.60
N LYS A 11 -10.92 -17.82 -18.44
CA LYS A 11 -11.87 -18.86 -18.09
C LYS A 11 -12.44 -18.58 -16.69
N SER A 12 -13.78 -18.51 -16.60
CA SER A 12 -14.44 -18.35 -15.32
C SER A 12 -14.18 -19.54 -14.39
N THR A 13 -14.09 -19.27 -13.10
CA THR A 13 -13.83 -20.26 -12.05
C THR A 13 -14.97 -20.21 -11.03
N PRO A 14 -15.53 -21.36 -10.61
CA PRO A 14 -16.55 -21.38 -9.57
C PRO A 14 -15.95 -20.97 -8.22
N TYR A 15 -16.65 -20.14 -7.49
CA TYR A 15 -16.38 -19.78 -6.12
C TYR A 15 -17.56 -20.20 -5.24
N TYR A 16 -17.28 -20.98 -4.20
CA TYR A 16 -18.30 -21.47 -3.28
C TYR A 16 -18.48 -20.50 -2.12
N LEU A 17 -19.72 -20.08 -1.93
CA LEU A 17 -20.13 -19.21 -0.83
C LEU A 17 -20.32 -20.02 0.46
N PRO A 18 -20.28 -19.36 1.64
CA PRO A 18 -20.47 -20.04 2.93
C PRO A 18 -21.83 -20.76 3.09
N ASP A 19 -22.84 -20.36 2.34
CA ASP A 19 -24.16 -21.00 2.30
C ASP A 19 -24.23 -22.24 1.40
N GLY A 20 -23.12 -22.63 0.76
CA GLY A 20 -23.01 -23.76 -0.16
C GLY A 20 -23.41 -23.44 -1.60
N SER A 21 -23.89 -22.25 -1.90
CA SER A 21 -24.12 -21.82 -3.28
C SER A 21 -22.81 -21.54 -4.00
N ASN A 22 -22.82 -21.53 -5.33
CA ASN A 22 -21.66 -21.15 -6.10
C ASN A 22 -21.96 -20.01 -7.06
N ILE A 23 -20.94 -19.17 -7.29
CA ILE A 23 -20.94 -18.12 -8.29
C ILE A 23 -19.78 -18.36 -9.26
N SER A 24 -19.98 -18.00 -10.52
CA SER A 24 -18.91 -18.08 -11.52
C SER A 24 -18.22 -16.74 -11.62
N ILE A 25 -16.94 -16.67 -11.30
CA ILE A 25 -16.14 -15.46 -11.31
C ILE A 25 -15.15 -15.51 -12.49
N GLY A 26 -15.19 -14.50 -13.34
CA GLY A 26 -14.36 -14.38 -14.55
C GLY A 26 -13.31 -13.29 -14.45
N GLU A 27 -13.45 -12.31 -15.33
CA GLU A 27 -12.50 -11.16 -15.44
C GLU A 27 -12.46 -10.28 -14.18
N GLU A 28 -13.51 -10.30 -13.37
CA GLU A 28 -13.60 -9.50 -12.12
C GLU A 28 -12.45 -9.77 -11.16
N ARG A 29 -11.90 -11.00 -11.18
CA ARG A 29 -10.74 -11.38 -10.37
C ARG A 29 -9.50 -10.57 -10.68
N ILE A 30 -9.38 -10.08 -11.92
CA ILE A 30 -8.25 -9.29 -12.38
C ILE A 30 -8.61 -7.82 -12.37
N ILE A 31 -9.78 -7.44 -12.88
CA ILE A 31 -10.19 -6.04 -12.96
C ILE A 31 -10.28 -5.41 -11.57
N ALA A 32 -10.76 -6.14 -10.57
CA ALA A 32 -10.89 -5.59 -9.21
C ALA A 32 -9.54 -5.18 -8.58
N PRO A 33 -8.47 -5.99 -8.59
CA PRO A 33 -7.15 -5.56 -8.15
C PRO A 33 -6.50 -4.51 -9.07
N GLU A 34 -6.77 -4.55 -10.39
CA GLU A 34 -6.24 -3.57 -11.35
C GLU A 34 -6.66 -2.14 -11.03
N MET A 35 -7.84 -1.94 -10.44
CA MET A 35 -8.32 -0.61 -10.01
C MET A 35 -7.39 0.07 -9.00
N LEU A 36 -6.53 -0.67 -8.30
CA LEU A 36 -5.50 -0.09 -7.42
C LEU A 36 -4.42 0.64 -8.21
N PHE A 37 -4.13 0.18 -9.42
CA PHE A 37 -3.12 0.76 -10.30
C PHE A 37 -3.73 1.75 -11.30
N TYR A 38 -4.95 1.48 -11.75
CA TYR A 38 -5.67 2.22 -12.78
C TYR A 38 -7.08 2.60 -12.33
N PRO A 39 -7.23 3.59 -11.43
CA PRO A 39 -8.55 4.00 -10.90
C PRO A 39 -9.50 4.53 -11.98
N GLU A 40 -8.97 4.93 -13.13
CA GLU A 40 -9.77 5.34 -14.29
C GLU A 40 -10.69 4.24 -14.83
N TYR A 41 -10.42 2.96 -14.56
CA TYR A 41 -11.31 1.85 -14.93
C TYR A 41 -12.70 1.93 -14.27
N ILE A 42 -12.79 2.64 -13.16
CA ILE A 42 -14.03 2.91 -12.44
C ILE A 42 -14.45 4.38 -12.50
N GLY A 43 -13.92 5.13 -13.47
CA GLY A 43 -14.24 6.54 -13.66
C GLY A 43 -13.73 7.46 -12.56
N ARG A 44 -12.61 7.11 -11.91
CA ARG A 44 -11.97 7.91 -10.88
C ARG A 44 -10.65 8.51 -11.40
N GLU A 45 -10.47 9.81 -11.18
CA GLU A 45 -9.27 10.58 -11.58
C GLU A 45 -8.21 10.63 -10.48
N TYR A 46 -8.14 9.60 -9.63
CA TYR A 46 -7.09 9.50 -8.61
C TYR A 46 -5.82 8.90 -9.19
N LEU A 47 -4.70 9.19 -8.54
CA LEU A 47 -3.43 8.53 -8.86
C LEU A 47 -3.53 7.04 -8.52
N GLY A 48 -3.02 6.19 -9.41
CA GLY A 48 -2.82 4.78 -9.13
C GLY A 48 -1.72 4.55 -8.09
N PHE A 49 -1.60 3.31 -7.61
CA PHE A 49 -0.73 2.96 -6.50
C PHE A 49 0.74 3.33 -6.77
N ALA A 50 1.26 3.00 -7.96
CA ALA A 50 2.62 3.38 -8.35
C ALA A 50 2.80 4.90 -8.43
N ASP A 51 1.83 5.62 -8.98
CA ASP A 51 1.90 7.08 -9.14
C ASP A 51 1.82 7.81 -7.79
N MET A 52 1.05 7.26 -6.82
CA MET A 52 1.02 7.79 -5.45
C MET A 52 2.38 7.66 -4.76
N ILE A 53 3.05 6.51 -4.91
CA ILE A 53 4.40 6.30 -4.36
C ILE A 53 5.38 7.30 -4.99
N MET A 54 5.39 7.42 -6.31
CA MET A 54 6.24 8.36 -7.03
C MET A 54 5.97 9.81 -6.61
N SER A 55 4.71 10.20 -6.51
CA SER A 55 4.30 11.55 -6.07
C SER A 55 4.77 11.84 -4.64
N SER A 56 4.72 10.84 -3.75
CA SER A 56 5.18 10.98 -2.37
C SER A 56 6.70 11.12 -2.30
N ILE A 57 7.44 10.26 -3.02
CA ILE A 57 8.91 10.32 -3.07
C ILE A 57 9.41 11.59 -3.76
N ASN A 58 8.66 12.13 -4.73
CA ASN A 58 9.04 13.37 -5.39
C ASN A 58 8.96 14.62 -4.49
N LYS A 59 8.23 14.54 -3.38
CA LYS A 59 8.10 15.63 -2.40
C LYS A 59 9.19 15.69 -1.34
N ILE A 60 10.02 14.66 -1.23
CA ILE A 60 11.14 14.62 -0.29
C ILE A 60 12.43 15.15 -0.91
N ASP A 61 13.45 15.39 -0.07
CA ASP A 61 14.75 15.89 -0.50
C ASP A 61 15.41 14.94 -1.50
N ILE A 62 16.11 15.52 -2.46
CA ILE A 62 16.70 14.79 -3.59
C ILE A 62 17.65 13.67 -3.15
N ASP A 63 18.41 13.91 -2.07
CA ASP A 63 19.37 12.95 -1.53
C ASP A 63 18.72 11.70 -0.94
N LEU A 64 17.44 11.79 -0.54
CA LEU A 64 16.68 10.70 0.05
C LEU A 64 15.86 9.90 -0.99
N LYS A 65 15.64 10.45 -2.19
CA LYS A 65 14.78 9.82 -3.20
C LYS A 65 15.23 8.42 -3.58
N LYS A 66 16.53 8.27 -3.89
CA LYS A 66 17.10 6.97 -4.26
C LYS A 66 16.87 5.94 -3.16
N ASN A 67 17.25 6.28 -1.93
CA ASN A 67 17.07 5.39 -0.79
C ASN A 67 15.60 5.03 -0.54
N SER A 68 14.65 5.94 -0.81
CA SER A 68 13.23 5.68 -0.65
C SER A 68 12.69 4.68 -1.68
N TYR A 69 13.16 4.72 -2.93
CA TYR A 69 12.81 3.70 -3.93
C TYR A 69 13.42 2.33 -3.60
N GLU A 70 14.57 2.30 -2.97
CA GLU A 70 15.24 1.07 -2.55
C GLU A 70 14.65 0.47 -1.25
N ASN A 71 13.70 1.18 -0.59
CA ASN A 71 13.16 0.79 0.72
C ASN A 71 11.63 0.93 0.81
N ILE A 72 10.90 0.34 -0.13
CA ILE A 72 9.44 0.32 -0.12
C ILE A 72 8.94 -0.90 0.65
N TRP A 73 8.14 -0.71 1.69
CA TRP A 73 7.57 -1.78 2.50
C TRP A 73 6.06 -1.91 2.31
N LEU A 74 5.60 -3.13 2.01
CA LEU A 74 4.18 -3.42 1.82
C LEU A 74 3.55 -3.90 3.13
N SER A 75 2.37 -3.33 3.46
CA SER A 75 1.54 -3.73 4.59
C SER A 75 0.07 -3.41 4.31
N GLY A 76 -0.83 -4.07 5.02
CA GLY A 76 -2.27 -3.89 4.86
C GLY A 76 -2.92 -4.99 4.02
N GLY A 77 -4.25 -5.12 4.12
CA GLY A 77 -5.01 -6.22 3.51
C GLY A 77 -4.89 -6.30 1.99
N ASN A 78 -4.86 -5.16 1.31
CA ASN A 78 -4.75 -5.12 -0.16
C ASN A 78 -3.41 -5.66 -0.67
N THR A 79 -2.34 -5.65 0.15
CA THR A 79 -1.06 -6.23 -0.26
C THR A 79 -1.05 -7.77 -0.20
N ALA A 80 -2.17 -8.39 0.18
CA ALA A 80 -2.36 -9.83 0.11
C ALA A 80 -2.75 -10.33 -1.30
N PHE A 81 -3.05 -9.44 -2.23
CA PHE A 81 -3.28 -9.85 -3.62
C PHE A 81 -2.01 -10.48 -4.18
N LYS A 82 -2.20 -11.64 -4.78
CA LYS A 82 -1.13 -12.39 -5.41
C LYS A 82 -0.49 -11.56 -6.53
N GLU A 83 0.84 -11.58 -6.63
CA GLU A 83 1.60 -10.86 -7.66
C GLU A 83 1.50 -9.31 -7.60
N LEU A 84 0.90 -8.74 -6.54
CA LEU A 84 0.81 -7.28 -6.40
C LEU A 84 2.20 -6.63 -6.27
N LYS A 85 3.10 -7.28 -5.56
CA LYS A 85 4.48 -6.81 -5.39
C LYS A 85 5.23 -6.74 -6.71
N GLU A 86 5.17 -7.82 -7.49
CA GLU A 86 5.81 -7.93 -8.80
C GLU A 86 5.26 -6.86 -9.75
N LYS A 87 3.93 -6.74 -9.80
CA LYS A 87 3.27 -5.70 -10.61
C LYS A 87 3.69 -4.29 -10.19
N LEU A 88 3.77 -4.01 -8.90
CA LEU A 88 4.21 -2.71 -8.41
C LEU A 88 5.64 -2.39 -8.84
N VAL A 89 6.54 -3.37 -8.74
CA VAL A 89 7.92 -3.21 -9.20
C VAL A 89 7.98 -2.93 -10.71
N ASP A 90 7.20 -3.65 -11.51
CA ASP A 90 7.17 -3.47 -12.95
C ASP A 90 6.58 -2.10 -13.35
N GLU A 91 5.50 -1.67 -12.69
CA GLU A 91 4.91 -0.35 -12.91
C GLU A 91 5.89 0.78 -12.57
N LEU A 92 6.60 0.67 -11.44
CA LEU A 92 7.62 1.65 -11.05
C LEU A 92 8.80 1.66 -12.03
N LYS A 93 9.29 0.50 -12.47
CA LYS A 93 10.37 0.40 -13.45
C LYS A 93 10.02 1.00 -14.79
N ASN A 94 8.76 0.86 -15.21
CA ASN A 94 8.29 1.41 -16.49
C ASN A 94 8.17 2.94 -16.46
N LYS A 95 7.98 3.53 -15.27
CA LYS A 95 7.76 4.97 -15.08
C LYS A 95 9.02 5.74 -14.65
N LEU A 96 10.01 5.04 -14.12
CA LEU A 96 11.25 5.64 -13.62
C LEU A 96 12.39 5.51 -14.63
N ASP A 97 13.36 6.42 -14.52
CA ASP A 97 14.56 6.38 -15.34
C ASP A 97 15.37 5.09 -15.09
N LYS A 98 15.96 4.57 -16.16
CA LYS A 98 16.85 3.41 -16.10
C LYS A 98 18.05 3.70 -15.21
N GLY A 99 18.20 2.93 -14.15
CA GLY A 99 19.32 3.06 -13.21
C GLY A 99 18.90 3.39 -11.77
N ILE A 100 17.61 3.67 -11.53
CA ILE A 100 17.08 3.78 -10.17
C ILE A 100 16.81 2.36 -9.65
N GLY A 101 17.45 1.99 -8.54
CA GLY A 101 17.19 0.74 -7.83
C GLY A 101 15.80 0.77 -7.18
N ILE A 102 15.02 -0.29 -7.37
CA ILE A 102 13.69 -0.43 -6.76
C ILE A 102 13.68 -1.73 -5.98
N ASN A 103 13.45 -1.61 -4.67
CA ASN A 103 13.27 -2.77 -3.81
C ASN A 103 11.96 -2.65 -3.03
N VAL A 104 11.12 -3.65 -3.20
CA VAL A 104 9.84 -3.76 -2.51
C VAL A 104 9.91 -4.95 -1.56
N TYR A 105 9.70 -4.68 -0.28
CA TYR A 105 9.79 -5.67 0.79
C TYR A 105 8.42 -5.99 1.37
N GLU A 106 8.29 -7.21 1.84
CA GLU A 106 7.15 -7.67 2.61
C GLU A 106 7.61 -8.65 3.70
N ASN A 107 6.88 -8.70 4.80
CA ASN A 107 7.14 -9.67 5.85
C ASN A 107 6.33 -10.95 5.59
N GLU A 108 6.97 -12.00 5.11
CA GLU A 108 6.32 -13.27 4.77
C GLU A 108 5.80 -14.04 6.00
N LYS A 109 6.35 -13.77 7.19
CA LYS A 109 5.98 -14.48 8.43
C LYS A 109 4.69 -13.93 9.05
N ILE A 110 4.29 -12.71 8.71
CA ILE A 110 3.12 -12.04 9.29
C ILE A 110 2.14 -11.71 8.16
N LYS A 111 0.89 -12.15 8.31
CA LYS A 111 -0.16 -11.84 7.33
C LYS A 111 -0.25 -10.32 7.11
N PRO A 112 -0.39 -9.85 5.86
CA PRO A 112 -0.34 -8.43 5.53
C PRO A 112 -1.25 -7.54 6.37
N GLN A 113 -2.48 -7.98 6.62
CA GLN A 113 -3.46 -7.26 7.42
C GLN A 113 -3.10 -7.09 8.89
N HIS A 114 -2.19 -7.91 9.43
CA HIS A 114 -1.79 -7.88 10.84
C HIS A 114 -0.44 -7.17 11.07
N ARG A 115 0.31 -6.83 10.01
CA ARG A 115 1.67 -6.28 10.13
C ARG A 115 1.70 -4.99 10.93
N CYS A 116 0.80 -4.05 10.66
CA CYS A 116 0.73 -2.78 11.40
C CYS A 116 0.38 -3.00 12.88
N TRP A 117 -0.56 -3.90 13.17
CA TRP A 117 -0.93 -4.22 14.56
C TRP A 117 0.23 -4.85 15.33
N VAL A 118 0.93 -5.81 14.71
CA VAL A 118 2.12 -6.44 15.32
C VAL A 118 3.22 -5.40 15.55
N GLY A 119 3.48 -4.52 14.57
CA GLY A 119 4.45 -3.43 14.72
C GLY A 119 4.10 -2.49 15.86
N GLY A 120 2.84 -2.06 15.95
CA GLY A 120 2.36 -1.24 17.06
C GLY A 120 2.51 -1.92 18.42
N ASN A 121 2.22 -3.23 18.48
CA ASN A 121 2.39 -4.01 19.71
C ASN A 121 3.88 -4.09 20.13
N ILE A 122 4.79 -4.31 19.19
CA ILE A 122 6.24 -4.30 19.46
C ILE A 122 6.68 -2.94 19.98
N ILE A 123 6.28 -1.84 19.32
CA ILE A 123 6.63 -0.49 19.75
C ILE A 123 6.10 -0.20 21.15
N SER A 124 4.87 -0.64 21.46
CA SER A 124 4.23 -0.35 22.75
C SER A 124 4.95 -0.89 23.97
N ILE A 125 5.76 -1.96 23.80
CA ILE A 125 6.56 -2.56 24.91
C ILE A 125 7.96 -1.94 25.02
N LEU A 126 8.38 -1.10 24.08
CA LEU A 126 9.68 -0.45 24.15
C LEU A 126 9.67 0.72 25.14
N GLU A 127 10.75 0.87 25.92
CA GLU A 127 10.89 1.97 26.88
C GLU A 127 10.79 3.36 26.21
N ILE A 128 11.24 3.48 24.96
CA ILE A 128 11.15 4.74 24.20
C ILE A 128 9.71 5.16 23.96
N PHE A 129 8.76 4.22 23.89
CA PHE A 129 7.35 4.50 23.65
C PHE A 129 6.74 5.36 24.78
N LYS A 130 7.20 5.16 26.01
CA LYS A 130 6.75 5.99 27.16
C LYS A 130 7.06 7.48 26.95
N LYS A 131 8.16 7.80 26.25
CA LYS A 131 8.53 9.19 25.93
C LYS A 131 7.62 9.80 24.86
N MET A 132 6.98 8.96 24.04
CA MET A 132 6.06 9.39 22.99
C MET A 132 4.63 9.62 23.51
N TRP A 133 4.35 9.26 24.77
CA TRP A 133 3.02 9.45 25.34
C TRP A 133 2.71 10.93 25.51
N VAL A 134 1.54 11.32 25.01
CA VAL A 134 0.98 12.63 25.28
C VAL A 134 0.14 12.53 26.56
N THR A 135 0.61 13.15 27.64
CA THR A 135 -0.13 13.18 28.91
C THR A 135 -1.23 14.24 28.83
N ARG A 136 -2.19 14.16 29.76
CA ARG A 136 -3.26 15.18 29.87
C ARG A 136 -2.68 16.58 30.14
N ASN A 137 -1.61 16.66 30.91
CA ASN A 137 -0.93 17.94 31.19
C ASN A 137 -0.25 18.50 29.96
N ASP A 138 0.48 17.67 29.19
CA ASP A 138 1.07 18.07 27.93
C ASP A 138 0.04 18.65 26.95
N TRP A 139 -1.11 17.98 26.86
CA TRP A 139 -2.21 18.43 26.01
C TRP A 139 -2.82 19.77 26.50
N ASN A 140 -3.01 19.91 27.79
CA ASN A 140 -3.57 21.14 28.37
C ASN A 140 -2.62 22.34 28.19
N GLU A 141 -1.31 22.12 28.20
CA GLU A 141 -0.29 23.17 28.06
C GLU A 141 -0.05 23.55 26.58
N LYS A 142 0.02 22.58 25.67
CA LYS A 142 0.48 22.77 24.28
C LYS A 142 -0.59 22.51 23.22
N GLY A 143 -1.76 22.00 23.61
CA GLY A 143 -2.82 21.66 22.65
C GLY A 143 -2.38 20.60 21.67
N SER A 144 -2.91 20.66 20.42
CA SER A 144 -2.62 19.69 19.35
C SER A 144 -1.16 19.68 18.89
N GLU A 145 -0.41 20.75 19.09
CA GLU A 145 1.00 20.83 18.66
C GLU A 145 1.89 19.80 19.37
N ILE A 146 1.51 19.36 20.57
CA ILE A 146 2.27 18.36 21.32
C ILE A 146 2.41 17.03 20.57
N VAL A 147 1.42 16.67 19.73
CA VAL A 147 1.46 15.46 18.94
C VAL A 147 2.66 15.48 17.99
N HIS A 148 2.89 16.60 17.31
CA HIS A 148 4.03 16.75 16.38
C HIS A 148 5.39 16.81 17.07
N ILE A 149 5.41 17.14 18.38
CA ILE A 149 6.66 17.18 19.16
C ILE A 149 7.02 15.79 19.71
N LYS A 150 6.02 15.02 20.12
CA LYS A 150 6.23 13.73 20.79
C LYS A 150 6.11 12.49 19.88
N THR A 151 5.40 12.63 18.77
CA THR A 151 5.30 11.54 17.79
C THR A 151 6.22 11.85 16.62
N ILE A 152 7.21 11.01 16.42
CA ILE A 152 8.16 11.10 15.30
C ILE A 152 7.53 10.51 14.05
#